data_6d931043f50d6ddda512417519089e7e
#
_entry.id   6d931043f50d6ddda512417519089e7e
#
_cell.length_a   1.000
_cell.length_b   1.000
_cell.length_c   1.000
_cell.angle_alpha   90.00
_cell.angle_beta   90.00
_cell.angle_gamma   90.00
#
_symmetry.space_group_name_H-M   'P 1'
#
loop_
_entity.id
_entity.type
_entity.pdbx_description
1 polymer ?
#
loop_
_entity_poly.entity_id
_entity_poly.type
_entity_poly.pdbx_seq_one_letter_code
_entity_poly.pdbx_strand_id
1 'polypeptide(L)'
;PQVIFESINSTGLELSNADLIRNYLLMNADDQEKLYENYWLYIEKTLRNKMDYSNLDAFFMQYIVYKTSKPVNNRQLYNSFVKLFKDSGYSQESILKELRDYAEIFGAFGYGNDKYSDRINKLLYRLRVLNQTTCYPFLLHVFDDYHQGVIAEETVEKILQFILAYLLRRMVCGVPSNTLRGLFTYLYNRI
;
A
#
# COMPACT_ATOMS: atom_id res chain seq x y z
N PRO A 1 -9.11 -9.40 -24.28
CA PRO A 1 -9.79 -8.51 -23.32
C PRO A 1 -11.09 -9.14 -22.81
N GLN A 2 -11.89 -9.73 -23.69
CA GLN A 2 -13.19 -10.29 -23.37
C GLN A 2 -13.12 -11.54 -22.47
N VAL A 3 -12.08 -12.35 -22.60
CA VAL A 3 -11.90 -13.60 -21.83
C VAL A 3 -11.70 -13.36 -20.33
N ILE A 4 -10.97 -12.29 -19.96
CA ILE A 4 -10.75 -11.94 -18.53
C ILE A 4 -12.06 -11.41 -17.93
N PHE A 5 -12.81 -10.60 -18.67
CA PHE A 5 -14.09 -10.05 -18.22
C PHE A 5 -15.16 -11.15 -18.09
N GLU A 6 -15.21 -12.10 -19.04
CA GLU A 6 -16.14 -13.23 -19.02
C GLU A 6 -15.83 -14.24 -17.92
N SER A 7 -14.55 -14.50 -17.61
CA SER A 7 -14.17 -15.41 -16.52
C SER A 7 -14.53 -14.85 -15.15
N ILE A 8 -14.49 -13.53 -14.96
CA ILE A 8 -14.83 -12.86 -13.70
C ILE A 8 -16.35 -12.80 -13.51
N ASN A 9 -17.11 -12.52 -14.56
CA ASN A 9 -18.58 -12.51 -14.51
C ASN A 9 -19.20 -13.92 -14.36
N SER A 10 -18.49 -14.97 -14.72
CA SER A 10 -19.00 -16.36 -14.62
C SER A 10 -19.05 -16.89 -13.19
N THR A 11 -18.35 -16.26 -12.23
CA THR A 11 -18.29 -16.72 -10.82
C THR A 11 -19.32 -16.08 -9.91
N GLY A 12 -20.07 -15.05 -10.36
CA GLY A 12 -21.11 -14.36 -9.57
C GLY A 12 -20.60 -13.62 -8.34
N LEU A 13 -19.28 -13.48 -8.17
CA LEU A 13 -18.66 -12.72 -7.11
C LEU A 13 -18.55 -11.24 -7.50
N GLU A 14 -18.91 -10.34 -6.59
CA GLU A 14 -18.66 -8.91 -6.77
C GLU A 14 -17.15 -8.64 -6.92
N LEU A 15 -16.77 -7.87 -7.95
CA LEU A 15 -15.39 -7.47 -8.17
C LEU A 15 -14.89 -6.60 -7.01
N SER A 16 -13.70 -6.90 -6.48
CA SER A 16 -13.01 -6.03 -5.54
C SER A 16 -12.57 -4.72 -6.21
N ASN A 17 -12.29 -3.68 -5.43
CA ASN A 17 -11.72 -2.45 -5.99
C ASN A 17 -10.37 -2.71 -6.69
N ALA A 18 -9.55 -3.61 -6.17
CA ALA A 18 -8.30 -4.01 -6.79
C ALA A 18 -8.52 -4.65 -8.17
N ASP A 19 -9.55 -5.48 -8.34
CA ASP A 19 -9.91 -6.05 -9.64
C ASP A 19 -10.36 -4.98 -10.63
N LEU A 20 -11.15 -4.01 -10.17
CA LEU A 20 -11.56 -2.87 -10.98
C LEU A 20 -10.36 -2.01 -11.41
N ILE A 21 -9.41 -1.75 -10.50
CA ILE A 21 -8.18 -1.01 -10.78
C ILE A 21 -7.30 -1.78 -11.78
N ARG A 22 -7.12 -3.09 -11.58
CA ARG A 22 -6.40 -3.94 -12.52
C ARG A 22 -6.98 -3.83 -13.91
N ASN A 23 -8.28 -4.06 -14.03
CA ASN A 23 -8.98 -4.03 -15.32
C ASN A 23 -8.84 -2.65 -15.97
N TYR A 24 -9.00 -1.57 -15.21
CA TYR A 24 -8.83 -0.22 -15.72
C TYR A 24 -7.42 0.04 -16.28
N LEU A 25 -6.38 -0.40 -15.59
CA LEU A 25 -4.99 -0.21 -16.03
C LEU A 25 -4.64 -1.08 -17.23
N LEU A 26 -5.06 -2.35 -17.25
CA LEU A 26 -4.67 -3.30 -18.29
C LEU A 26 -5.53 -3.16 -19.56
N MET A 27 -6.84 -2.90 -19.44
CA MET A 27 -7.71 -2.82 -20.63
C MET A 27 -7.38 -1.62 -21.55
N ASN A 28 -6.71 -0.61 -21.04
CA ASN A 28 -6.32 0.59 -21.80
C ASN A 28 -4.84 0.56 -22.23
N ALA A 29 -4.16 -0.58 -22.09
CA ALA A 29 -2.75 -0.74 -22.44
C ALA A 29 -2.58 -1.43 -23.80
N ASP A 30 -1.54 -1.04 -24.54
CA ASP A 30 -1.21 -1.63 -25.84
C ASP A 30 -0.74 -3.08 -25.73
N ASP A 31 0.00 -3.43 -24.67
CA ASP A 31 0.53 -4.78 -24.41
C ASP A 31 0.09 -5.27 -23.02
N GLN A 32 -1.17 -5.72 -22.96
CA GLN A 32 -1.82 -6.12 -21.69
C GLN A 32 -1.14 -7.31 -21.01
N GLU A 33 -0.75 -8.34 -21.81
CA GLU A 33 -0.15 -9.57 -21.29
C GLU A 33 1.22 -9.28 -20.64
N LYS A 34 2.05 -8.53 -21.31
CA LYS A 34 3.37 -8.13 -20.81
C LYS A 34 3.27 -7.29 -19.54
N LEU A 35 2.35 -6.33 -19.47
CA LEU A 35 2.15 -5.51 -18.28
C LEU A 35 1.60 -6.33 -17.10
N TYR A 36 0.71 -7.28 -17.38
CA TYR A 36 0.22 -8.22 -16.38
C TYR A 36 1.35 -9.07 -15.81
N GLU A 37 2.13 -9.73 -16.65
CA GLU A 37 3.19 -10.64 -16.24
C GLU A 37 4.36 -9.94 -15.53
N ASN A 38 4.81 -8.78 -16.05
CA ASN A 38 5.97 -8.08 -15.55
C ASN A 38 5.70 -7.28 -14.26
N TYR A 39 4.46 -6.81 -14.07
CA TYR A 39 4.14 -5.91 -12.95
C TYR A 39 2.98 -6.42 -12.09
N TRP A 40 1.79 -6.64 -12.67
CA TRP A 40 0.61 -6.94 -11.86
C TRP A 40 0.71 -8.26 -11.12
N LEU A 41 1.15 -9.31 -11.79
CA LEU A 41 1.33 -10.64 -11.20
C LEU A 41 2.31 -10.60 -10.01
N TYR A 42 3.34 -9.75 -10.10
CA TYR A 42 4.27 -9.54 -9.00
C TYR A 42 3.60 -8.85 -7.80
N ILE A 43 2.80 -7.80 -8.06
CA ILE A 43 2.01 -7.11 -7.02
C ILE A 43 1.09 -8.11 -6.32
N GLU A 44 0.35 -8.89 -7.09
CA GLU A 44 -0.52 -9.93 -6.53
C GLU A 44 0.25 -10.94 -5.67
N LYS A 45 1.35 -11.50 -6.17
CA LYS A 45 2.15 -12.48 -5.42
C LYS A 45 2.74 -11.89 -4.14
N THR A 46 3.13 -10.63 -4.17
CA THR A 46 3.73 -9.94 -3.01
C THR A 46 2.69 -9.65 -1.93
N LEU A 47 1.47 -9.28 -2.31
CA LEU A 47 0.42 -8.82 -1.40
C LEU A 47 -0.64 -9.88 -1.09
N ARG A 48 -0.73 -10.93 -1.88
CA ARG A 48 -1.66 -12.03 -1.64
C ARG A 48 -1.12 -12.95 -0.55
N ASN A 49 -1.60 -12.79 0.64
CA ASN A 49 -1.56 -13.91 1.58
C ASN A 49 -2.55 -14.96 1.08
N LYS A 50 -2.20 -16.28 1.14
CA LYS A 50 -2.90 -17.40 0.51
C LYS A 50 -4.41 -17.51 0.80
N MET A 51 -4.98 -16.62 1.64
CA MET A 51 -6.35 -16.69 2.12
C MET A 51 -7.18 -15.39 2.04
N ASP A 52 -6.61 -14.22 1.66
CA ASP A 52 -7.39 -12.97 1.75
C ASP A 52 -7.10 -11.98 0.61
N TYR A 53 -8.13 -11.74 -0.22
CA TYR A 53 -8.11 -10.73 -1.30
C TYR A 53 -8.20 -9.27 -0.77
N SER A 54 -8.55 -9.08 0.50
CA SER A 54 -8.73 -7.76 1.12
C SER A 54 -7.43 -6.95 1.21
N ASN A 55 -6.29 -7.60 1.08
CA ASN A 55 -4.98 -6.99 1.19
C ASN A 55 -4.63 -6.05 0.03
N LEU A 56 -5.08 -6.36 -1.19
CA LEU A 56 -4.89 -5.50 -2.34
C LEU A 56 -5.68 -4.19 -2.21
N ASP A 57 -6.93 -4.26 -1.79
CA ASP A 57 -7.75 -3.06 -1.51
C ASP A 57 -7.11 -2.21 -0.39
N ALA A 58 -6.61 -2.87 0.68
CA ALA A 58 -5.89 -2.18 1.75
C ALA A 58 -4.61 -1.50 1.24
N PHE A 59 -3.83 -2.15 0.38
CA PHE A 59 -2.66 -1.56 -0.25
C PHE A 59 -3.03 -0.31 -1.06
N PHE A 60 -4.01 -0.41 -1.97
CA PHE A 60 -4.43 0.73 -2.78
C PHE A 60 -4.95 1.88 -1.93
N MET A 61 -5.68 1.59 -0.85
CA MET A 61 -6.15 2.61 0.09
C MET A 61 -4.98 3.37 0.71
N GLN A 62 -3.96 2.66 1.21
CA GLN A 62 -2.78 3.29 1.82
C GLN A 62 -1.93 4.05 0.80
N TYR A 63 -1.78 3.49 -0.41
CA TYR A 63 -1.08 4.14 -1.51
C TYR A 63 -1.73 5.47 -1.91
N ILE A 64 -3.07 5.50 -2.06
CA ILE A 64 -3.78 6.75 -2.40
C ILE A 64 -3.64 7.78 -1.27
N VAL A 65 -3.74 7.35 -0.01
CA VAL A 65 -3.53 8.26 1.13
C VAL A 65 -2.10 8.80 1.13
N TYR A 66 -1.10 7.98 0.87
CA TYR A 66 0.30 8.40 0.72
C TYR A 66 0.43 9.47 -0.38
N LYS A 67 -0.10 9.23 -1.59
CA LYS A 67 0.04 10.14 -2.73
C LYS A 67 -0.75 11.44 -2.58
N THR A 68 -1.87 11.43 -1.88
CA THR A 68 -2.81 12.57 -1.86
C THR A 68 -2.90 13.28 -0.52
N SER A 69 -2.39 12.67 0.55
CA SER A 69 -2.60 13.11 1.94
C SER A 69 -4.09 13.31 2.27
N LYS A 70 -4.98 12.54 1.65
CA LYS A 70 -6.43 12.61 1.88
C LYS A 70 -6.96 11.25 2.32
N PRO A 71 -7.82 11.19 3.35
CA PRO A 71 -8.46 9.95 3.73
C PRO A 71 -9.34 9.41 2.61
N VAL A 72 -9.26 8.11 2.37
CA VAL A 72 -10.08 7.39 1.39
C VAL A 72 -10.82 6.27 2.10
N ASN A 73 -12.06 6.02 1.70
CA ASN A 73 -12.85 4.87 2.14
C ASN A 73 -13.03 3.86 1.01
N ASN A 74 -13.46 2.65 1.35
CA ASN A 74 -13.58 1.56 0.37
C ASN A 74 -14.53 1.87 -0.78
N ARG A 75 -15.64 2.59 -0.53
CA ARG A 75 -16.61 2.96 -1.58
C ARG A 75 -16.04 3.94 -2.61
N GLN A 76 -15.04 4.70 -2.24
CA GLN A 76 -14.43 5.74 -3.09
C GLN A 76 -13.09 5.28 -3.68
N LEU A 77 -12.59 4.10 -3.30
CA LEU A 77 -11.26 3.63 -3.60
C LEU A 77 -10.97 3.62 -5.10
N TYR A 78 -11.79 2.94 -5.89
CA TYR A 78 -11.64 2.88 -7.34
C TYR A 78 -11.65 4.27 -7.99
N ASN A 79 -12.66 5.08 -7.68
CA ASN A 79 -12.78 6.43 -8.26
C ASN A 79 -11.60 7.34 -7.87
N SER A 80 -11.13 7.21 -6.62
CA SER A 80 -9.96 7.97 -6.14
C SER A 80 -8.69 7.55 -6.86
N PHE A 81 -8.51 6.26 -7.13
CA PHE A 81 -7.37 5.75 -7.91
C PHE A 81 -7.42 6.25 -9.36
N VAL A 82 -8.56 6.13 -10.03
CA VAL A 82 -8.73 6.61 -11.42
C VAL A 82 -8.44 8.09 -11.53
N LYS A 83 -8.90 8.89 -10.57
CA LYS A 83 -8.60 10.31 -10.51
C LYS A 83 -7.10 10.56 -10.34
N LEU A 84 -6.46 9.91 -9.35
CA LEU A 84 -5.03 10.01 -9.12
C LEU A 84 -4.22 9.69 -10.37
N PHE A 85 -4.56 8.58 -11.06
CA PHE A 85 -3.89 8.16 -12.28
C PHE A 85 -4.05 9.20 -13.41
N LYS A 86 -5.25 9.72 -13.64
CA LYS A 86 -5.49 10.75 -14.66
C LYS A 86 -4.74 12.06 -14.36
N ASP A 87 -4.73 12.47 -13.09
CA ASP A 87 -4.08 13.70 -12.65
C ASP A 87 -2.54 13.59 -12.68
N SER A 88 -1.97 12.38 -12.59
CA SER A 88 -0.53 12.14 -12.60
C SER A 88 0.12 12.28 -13.98
N GLY A 89 -0.63 12.11 -15.06
CA GLY A 89 -0.09 12.03 -16.42
C GLY A 89 0.79 10.79 -16.70
N TYR A 90 0.77 9.78 -15.83
CA TYR A 90 1.55 8.56 -16.00
C TYR A 90 0.99 7.69 -17.12
N SER A 91 1.89 6.95 -17.80
CA SER A 91 1.49 5.81 -18.62
C SER A 91 1.09 4.63 -17.73
N GLN A 92 0.37 3.65 -18.30
CA GLN A 92 0.02 2.41 -17.60
C GLN A 92 1.26 1.67 -17.09
N GLU A 93 2.32 1.63 -17.88
CA GLU A 93 3.58 0.99 -17.48
C GLU A 93 4.25 1.73 -16.31
N SER A 94 4.29 3.06 -16.36
CA SER A 94 4.90 3.87 -15.31
C SER A 94 4.20 3.71 -13.97
N ILE A 95 2.87 3.73 -13.95
CA ILE A 95 2.11 3.54 -12.71
C ILE A 95 2.22 2.11 -12.19
N LEU A 96 2.21 1.10 -13.07
CA LEU A 96 2.37 -0.30 -12.66
C LEU A 96 3.76 -0.58 -12.09
N LYS A 97 4.80 0.02 -12.64
CA LYS A 97 6.15 -0.04 -12.09
C LYS A 97 6.20 0.57 -10.70
N GLU A 98 5.65 1.78 -10.55
CA GLU A 98 5.57 2.45 -9.25
C GLU A 98 4.79 1.61 -8.23
N LEU A 99 3.60 1.11 -8.58
CA LEU A 99 2.80 0.24 -7.72
C LEU A 99 3.55 -1.02 -7.28
N ARG A 100 4.34 -1.61 -8.16
CA ARG A 100 5.18 -2.77 -7.84
C ARG A 100 6.20 -2.43 -6.75
N ASP A 101 6.90 -1.29 -6.88
CA ASP A 101 7.91 -0.86 -5.93
C ASP A 101 7.29 -0.57 -4.55
N TYR A 102 6.12 0.08 -4.52
CA TYR A 102 5.39 0.32 -3.27
C TYR A 102 4.73 -0.95 -2.70
N ALA A 103 4.36 -1.92 -3.53
CA ALA A 103 3.87 -3.21 -3.05
C ALA A 103 4.94 -3.99 -2.27
N GLU A 104 6.21 -3.89 -2.66
CA GLU A 104 7.32 -4.48 -1.90
C GLU A 104 7.46 -3.84 -0.51
N ILE A 105 7.39 -2.50 -0.44
CA ILE A 105 7.46 -1.77 0.84
C ILE A 105 6.28 -2.16 1.73
N PHE A 106 5.07 -2.12 1.17
CA PHE A 106 3.86 -2.48 1.88
C PHE A 106 3.88 -3.95 2.34
N GLY A 107 4.38 -4.86 1.51
CA GLY A 107 4.56 -6.27 1.85
C GLY A 107 5.49 -6.46 3.05
N ALA A 108 6.56 -5.67 3.16
CA ALA A 108 7.45 -5.69 4.32
C ALA A 108 6.73 -5.27 5.61
N PHE A 109 5.80 -4.30 5.53
CA PHE A 109 5.00 -3.89 6.68
C PHE A 109 4.00 -4.96 7.11
N GLY A 110 3.27 -5.53 6.15
CA GLY A 110 2.14 -6.43 6.41
C GLY A 110 2.53 -7.89 6.66
N TYR A 111 3.52 -8.42 5.93
CA TYR A 111 3.81 -9.86 5.90
C TYR A 111 5.24 -10.21 6.31
N GLY A 112 6.20 -9.30 6.12
CA GLY A 112 7.63 -9.56 6.24
C GLY A 112 8.17 -10.25 4.99
N ASN A 113 9.18 -9.65 4.38
CA ASN A 113 9.84 -10.19 3.18
C ASN A 113 11.36 -10.13 3.30
N ASP A 114 11.88 -9.92 4.52
CA ASP A 114 13.32 -9.83 4.84
C ASP A 114 14.13 -8.88 3.93
N LYS A 115 13.43 -7.89 3.35
CA LYS A 115 14.02 -6.92 2.40
C LYS A 115 15.03 -5.99 3.06
N TYR A 116 14.84 -5.71 4.35
CA TYR A 116 15.62 -4.73 5.11
C TYR A 116 16.59 -5.42 6.07
N SER A 117 17.39 -4.63 6.77
CA SER A 117 18.28 -5.16 7.80
C SER A 117 17.50 -5.88 8.92
N ASP A 118 18.20 -6.75 9.64
CA ASP A 118 17.62 -7.48 10.79
C ASP A 118 17.00 -6.55 11.82
N ARG A 119 17.57 -5.36 12.01
CA ARG A 119 17.07 -4.38 12.95
C ARG A 119 15.72 -3.81 12.49
N ILE A 120 15.64 -3.36 11.25
CA ILE A 120 14.39 -2.87 10.65
C ILE A 120 13.35 -3.98 10.62
N ASN A 121 13.71 -5.18 10.16
CA ASN A 121 12.78 -6.31 10.07
C ASN A 121 12.20 -6.70 11.44
N LYS A 122 12.99 -6.65 12.51
CA LYS A 122 12.51 -6.85 13.91
C LYS A 122 11.51 -5.77 14.35
N LEU A 123 11.74 -4.51 13.98
CA LEU A 123 10.82 -3.41 14.30
C LEU A 123 9.52 -3.54 13.51
N LEU A 124 9.59 -3.86 12.22
CA LEU A 124 8.41 -4.12 11.39
C LEU A 124 7.61 -5.34 11.90
N TYR A 125 8.29 -6.40 12.35
CA TYR A 125 7.62 -7.53 12.99
C TYR A 125 6.81 -7.10 14.23
N ARG A 126 7.39 -6.27 15.11
CA ARG A 126 6.68 -5.73 16.29
C ARG A 126 5.48 -4.89 15.89
N LEU A 127 5.61 -4.10 14.82
CA LEU A 127 4.49 -3.31 14.28
C LEU A 127 3.35 -4.20 13.79
N ARG A 128 3.65 -5.30 13.10
CA ARG A 128 2.65 -6.30 12.69
C ARG A 128 1.93 -6.93 13.89
N VAL A 129 2.67 -7.26 14.95
CA VAL A 129 2.09 -7.82 16.19
C VAL A 129 1.10 -6.85 16.83
N LEU A 130 1.37 -5.54 16.78
CA LEU A 130 0.43 -4.52 17.25
C LEU A 130 -0.81 -4.36 16.36
N ASN A 131 -0.79 -4.92 15.15
CA ASN A 131 -1.86 -4.85 14.13
C ASN A 131 -2.39 -3.41 13.90
N GLN A 132 -1.48 -2.44 13.83
CA GLN A 132 -1.80 -1.02 13.65
C GLN A 132 -1.38 -0.53 12.26
N THR A 133 -2.29 -0.67 11.29
CA THR A 133 -2.02 -0.30 9.89
C THR A 133 -2.21 1.20 9.60
N THR A 134 -2.74 1.96 10.55
CA THR A 134 -3.02 3.39 10.38
C THR A 134 -1.78 4.25 10.13
N CYS A 135 -0.59 3.78 10.53
CA CYS A 135 0.69 4.46 10.30
C CYS A 135 1.32 4.15 8.92
N TYR A 136 0.77 3.23 8.14
CA TYR A 136 1.38 2.80 6.87
C TYR A 136 1.54 3.94 5.85
N PRO A 137 0.58 4.88 5.64
CA PRO A 137 0.79 5.99 4.72
C PRO A 137 2.01 6.85 5.09
N PHE A 138 2.20 7.13 6.38
CA PHE A 138 3.38 7.83 6.87
C PHE A 138 4.66 7.01 6.66
N LEU A 139 4.62 5.71 6.96
CA LEU A 139 5.77 4.83 6.74
C LEU A 139 6.13 4.67 5.27
N LEU A 140 5.16 4.73 4.34
CA LEU A 140 5.46 4.74 2.90
C LEU A 140 6.33 5.93 2.53
N HIS A 141 6.08 7.13 3.07
CA HIS A 141 6.96 8.30 2.88
C HIS A 141 8.35 8.07 3.48
N VAL A 142 8.43 7.55 4.70
CA VAL A 142 9.72 7.29 5.39
C VAL A 142 10.59 6.31 4.60
N PHE A 143 9.99 5.24 4.09
CA PHE A 143 10.73 4.23 3.33
C PHE A 143 11.04 4.68 1.89
N ASP A 144 10.21 5.55 1.32
CA ASP A 144 10.51 6.21 0.06
C ASP A 144 11.74 7.11 0.19
N ASP A 145 11.78 7.99 1.20
CA ASP A 145 12.96 8.82 1.53
C ASP A 145 14.21 7.98 1.79
N TYR A 146 14.06 6.83 2.45
CA TYR A 146 15.17 5.91 2.69
C TYR A 146 15.68 5.29 1.38
N HIS A 147 14.80 4.85 0.48
CA HIS A 147 15.19 4.30 -0.81
C HIS A 147 15.83 5.35 -1.73
N GLN A 148 15.42 6.62 -1.60
CA GLN A 148 16.01 7.73 -2.32
C GLN A 148 17.31 8.24 -1.70
N GLY A 149 17.73 7.70 -0.55
CA GLY A 149 18.94 8.13 0.17
C GLY A 149 18.80 9.48 0.88
N VAL A 150 17.57 9.99 1.03
CA VAL A 150 17.28 11.26 1.75
C VAL A 150 17.52 11.08 3.25
N ILE A 151 17.18 9.92 3.80
CA ILE A 151 17.42 9.57 5.20
C ILE A 151 18.22 8.28 5.32
N ALA A 152 19.03 8.18 6.36
CA ALA A 152 19.83 6.99 6.66
C ALA A 152 19.02 5.92 7.40
N GLU A 153 19.51 4.67 7.39
CA GLU A 153 18.89 3.53 8.06
C GLU A 153 18.63 3.78 9.55
N GLU A 154 19.59 4.41 10.23
CA GLU A 154 19.46 4.73 11.66
C GLU A 154 18.29 5.68 11.94
N THR A 155 17.96 6.55 10.97
CA THR A 155 16.80 7.44 11.08
C THR A 155 15.50 6.64 10.95
N VAL A 156 15.44 5.70 10.01
CA VAL A 156 14.29 4.78 9.87
C VAL A 156 14.09 3.98 11.16
N GLU A 157 15.17 3.40 11.73
CA GLU A 157 15.11 2.66 12.99
C GLU A 157 14.52 3.52 14.11
N LYS A 158 14.99 4.77 14.29
CA LYS A 158 14.51 5.70 15.33
C LYS A 158 13.02 6.04 15.13
N ILE A 159 12.60 6.28 13.87
CA ILE A 159 11.20 6.56 13.55
C ILE A 159 10.32 5.36 13.90
N LEU A 160 10.71 4.15 13.51
CA LEU A 160 9.97 2.93 13.83
C LEU A 160 9.88 2.69 15.34
N GLN A 161 10.98 2.89 16.09
CA GLN A 161 10.99 2.77 17.55
C GLN A 161 10.04 3.79 18.20
N PHE A 162 10.06 5.03 17.72
CA PHE A 162 9.16 6.07 18.21
C PHE A 162 7.69 5.73 17.97
N ILE A 163 7.34 5.31 16.75
CA ILE A 163 5.98 4.90 16.39
C ILE A 163 5.52 3.74 17.27
N LEU A 164 6.35 2.70 17.42
CA LEU A 164 6.03 1.55 18.25
C LEU A 164 5.80 1.95 19.71
N ALA A 165 6.68 2.78 20.29
CA ALA A 165 6.53 3.26 21.64
C ALA A 165 5.26 4.11 21.81
N TYR A 166 4.95 4.96 20.84
CA TYR A 166 3.75 5.79 20.85
C TYR A 166 2.47 4.94 20.78
N LEU A 167 2.40 3.99 19.81
CA LEU A 167 1.24 3.10 19.64
C LEU A 167 1.02 2.22 20.87
N LEU A 168 2.09 1.65 21.44
CA LEU A 168 2.02 0.82 22.62
C LEU A 168 1.53 1.59 23.83
N ARG A 169 2.07 2.79 24.09
CA ARG A 169 1.61 3.64 25.20
C ARG A 169 0.14 4.00 25.08
N ARG A 170 -0.31 4.36 23.89
CA ARG A 170 -1.74 4.63 23.63
C ARG A 170 -2.62 3.43 23.95
N MET A 171 -2.20 2.25 23.52
CA MET A 171 -2.93 1.00 23.76
C MET A 171 -3.03 0.71 25.25
N VAL A 172 -1.92 0.81 25.99
CA VAL A 172 -1.89 0.57 27.45
C VAL A 172 -2.73 1.60 28.21
N CYS A 173 -2.72 2.86 27.77
CA CYS A 173 -3.53 3.92 28.37
C CYS A 173 -4.99 3.92 27.93
N GLY A 174 -5.44 2.96 27.12
CA GLY A 174 -6.83 2.88 26.63
C GLY A 174 -7.24 4.04 25.72
N VAL A 175 -6.29 4.75 25.08
CA VAL A 175 -6.59 5.89 24.23
C VAL A 175 -7.16 5.39 22.90
N PRO A 176 -8.37 5.83 22.48
CA PRO A 176 -9.01 5.36 21.25
C PRO A 176 -8.16 5.59 20.01
N SER A 177 -8.20 4.62 19.06
CA SER A 177 -7.41 4.67 17.83
C SER A 177 -8.01 5.53 16.71
N ASN A 178 -9.22 6.06 16.88
CA ASN A 178 -9.96 6.82 15.86
C ASN A 178 -9.21 8.07 15.35
N THR A 179 -8.38 8.70 16.19
CA THR A 179 -7.58 9.87 15.82
C THR A 179 -6.29 9.53 15.06
N LEU A 180 -5.85 8.27 15.10
CA LEU A 180 -4.57 7.85 14.50
C LEU A 180 -4.58 7.98 12.98
N ARG A 181 -5.71 7.68 12.33
CA ARG A 181 -5.85 7.82 10.88
C ARG A 181 -5.56 9.25 10.44
N GLY A 182 -6.21 10.24 11.06
CA GLY A 182 -5.97 11.65 10.76
C GLY A 182 -4.53 12.07 11.06
N LEU A 183 -3.98 11.63 12.20
CA LEU A 183 -2.60 11.92 12.56
C LEU A 183 -1.62 11.48 11.46
N PHE A 184 -1.62 10.20 11.11
CA PHE A 184 -0.64 9.63 10.16
C PHE A 184 -0.89 10.01 8.70
N THR A 185 -2.13 10.42 8.34
CA THR A 185 -2.41 10.95 7.00
C THR A 185 -1.70 12.27 6.75
N TYR A 186 -1.57 13.12 7.79
CA TYR A 186 -1.02 14.48 7.61
C TYR A 186 0.36 14.67 8.24
N LEU A 187 0.89 13.68 8.96
CA LEU A 187 2.12 13.83 9.75
C LEU A 187 3.31 14.23 8.87
N TYR A 188 3.49 13.55 7.74
CA TYR A 188 4.62 13.79 6.85
C TYR A 188 4.65 15.24 6.30
N ASN A 189 3.49 15.81 5.98
CA ASN A 189 3.40 17.18 5.47
C ASN A 189 3.61 18.26 6.55
N ARG A 190 3.79 17.87 7.81
CA ARG A 190 3.99 18.80 8.95
C ARG A 190 5.42 18.83 9.47
N ILE A 191 6.26 17.95 8.95
CA ILE A 191 7.69 17.85 9.29
C ILE A 191 8.55 18.24 8.11
#